data_beb632f369d13402e61e62b6541d6cd3
#
_entry.id   beb632f369d13402e61e62b6541d6cd3
#
_cell.length_a   1.000
_cell.length_b   1.000
_cell.length_c   1.000
_cell.angle_alpha   90.00
_cell.angle_beta   90.00
_cell.angle_gamma   90.00
#
_symmetry.space_group_name_H-M   'P 1'
#
loop_
_entity.id
_entity.type
_entity.pdbx_description
1 polymer ?
#
loop_
_entity_poly.entity_id
_entity_poly.type
_entity_poly.pdbx_seq_one_letter_code
_entity_poly.pdbx_strand_id
1 'polypeptide(L)'
;IDATAAPVCMIAPISSWAAAVSGVVEDYNGFDLFVRAIPYNFYSLLTFVFIIALILMKFDYGPMRLHEMNARFKNDLYTTGDRADGNNDAIDCNQNGRVIDLILPVAVLIVTCFAGLVYAGGYWDASGDYYHDFVGAFGNTDAFVALPWGSLIALVFTIIYFLCRRLITFKDSMACLPKGFINMVPAIMILTFATSLKNMTGLLGGKYFVASVMNSAAGSLFSFLPAIIFLVAGVLSFSTGTSWGTFGILLPIVTYVFDPSSSLFIIGVSACLAGAVFGDHCSPISDTTIMASAGAMC
;
A
#
# COMPACT_ATOMS: atom_id res chain seq x y z
N ILE A 1 -12.34 -1.21 -7.43
CA ILE A 1 -11.27 -0.21 -7.18
C ILE A 1 -10.73 -0.40 -5.77
N ASP A 2 -11.54 -0.29 -4.75
CA ASP A 2 -11.15 -0.44 -3.35
C ASP A 2 -10.42 -1.77 -3.11
N ALA A 3 -11.07 -2.89 -3.40
CA ALA A 3 -10.52 -4.23 -3.19
C ALA A 3 -9.26 -4.56 -4.01
N THR A 4 -8.86 -3.73 -4.97
CA THR A 4 -7.65 -3.95 -5.78
C THR A 4 -6.50 -3.03 -5.42
N ALA A 5 -6.76 -1.85 -4.86
CA ALA A 5 -5.74 -0.83 -4.64
C ALA A 5 -4.63 -1.31 -3.68
N ALA A 6 -4.97 -1.74 -2.48
CA ALA A 6 -4.00 -2.21 -1.51
C ALA A 6 -3.34 -3.54 -1.92
N PRO A 7 -4.06 -4.57 -2.41
CA PRO A 7 -3.43 -5.79 -2.93
C PRO A 7 -2.43 -5.56 -4.07
N VAL A 8 -2.70 -4.63 -5.00
CA VAL A 8 -1.72 -4.25 -6.03
C VAL A 8 -0.46 -3.67 -5.40
N CYS A 9 -0.59 -2.75 -4.43
CA CYS A 9 0.54 -2.16 -3.75
C CYS A 9 1.37 -3.19 -2.96
N MET A 10 0.70 -4.25 -2.45
CA MET A 10 1.35 -5.33 -1.70
C MET A 10 2.15 -6.31 -2.56
N ILE A 11 1.87 -6.38 -3.85
CA ILE A 11 2.63 -7.24 -4.79
C ILE A 11 3.51 -6.44 -5.75
N ALA A 12 3.40 -5.10 -5.72
CA ALA A 12 4.21 -4.21 -6.55
C ALA A 12 5.44 -3.72 -5.77
N PRO A 13 6.64 -4.16 -6.11
CA PRO A 13 7.86 -3.77 -5.38
C PRO A 13 8.21 -2.29 -5.53
N ILE A 14 7.61 -1.60 -6.49
CA ILE A 14 7.76 -0.14 -6.71
C ILE A 14 6.73 0.70 -5.94
N SER A 15 5.99 0.07 -5.03
CA SER A 15 4.98 0.77 -4.24
C SER A 15 5.58 1.48 -3.02
N SER A 16 4.83 2.45 -2.50
CA SER A 16 5.12 3.10 -1.22
C SER A 16 5.19 2.11 -0.04
N TRP A 17 4.57 0.94 -0.17
CA TRP A 17 4.62 -0.12 0.84
C TRP A 17 6.01 -0.72 0.98
N ALA A 18 6.73 -0.96 -0.13
CA ALA A 18 8.11 -1.42 -0.09
C ALA A 18 9.01 -0.43 0.66
N ALA A 19 8.85 0.88 0.39
CA ALA A 19 9.56 1.92 1.12
C ALA A 19 9.21 1.94 2.60
N ALA A 20 7.91 1.84 2.95
CA ALA A 20 7.46 1.86 4.33
C ALA A 20 7.97 0.65 5.13
N VAL A 21 7.95 -0.56 4.55
CA VAL A 21 8.52 -1.76 5.17
C VAL A 21 10.01 -1.57 5.40
N SER A 22 10.74 -1.01 4.43
CA SER A 22 12.17 -0.70 4.58
C SER A 22 12.46 0.28 5.72
N GLY A 23 11.56 1.25 5.96
CA GLY A 23 11.71 2.21 7.06
C GLY A 23 11.41 1.70 8.45
N VAL A 24 10.66 0.61 8.51
CA VAL A 24 10.25 0.03 9.80
C VAL A 24 11.24 -1.05 10.26
N VAL A 25 11.92 -1.72 9.32
CA VAL A 25 12.86 -2.82 9.57
C VAL A 25 14.30 -2.30 9.46
N GLU A 26 15.00 -2.18 10.60
CA GLU A 26 16.37 -1.62 10.64
C GLU A 26 17.46 -2.66 10.42
N ASP A 27 17.24 -3.90 10.89
CA ASP A 27 18.26 -4.95 10.93
C ASP A 27 18.37 -5.74 9.60
N TYR A 28 17.51 -5.46 8.63
CA TYR A 28 17.43 -6.19 7.36
C TYR A 28 17.21 -5.24 6.20
N ASN A 29 17.61 -5.70 5.00
CA ASN A 29 17.16 -5.04 3.78
C ASN A 29 15.63 -5.20 3.66
N GLY A 30 14.88 -4.19 4.07
CA GLY A 30 13.42 -4.23 4.10
C GLY A 30 12.79 -4.38 2.72
N PHE A 31 13.51 -3.95 1.67
CA PHE A 31 13.07 -4.15 0.29
C PHE A 31 13.15 -5.63 -0.11
N ASP A 32 14.28 -6.29 0.15
CA ASP A 32 14.43 -7.74 -0.10
C ASP A 32 13.39 -8.53 0.71
N LEU A 33 13.19 -8.16 1.98
CA LEU A 33 12.17 -8.75 2.83
C LEU A 33 10.77 -8.60 2.25
N PHE A 34 10.43 -7.42 1.75
CA PHE A 34 9.14 -7.16 1.12
C PHE A 34 8.94 -8.04 -0.12
N VAL A 35 9.93 -8.08 -1.01
CA VAL A 35 9.87 -8.89 -2.24
C VAL A 35 9.70 -10.38 -1.92
N ARG A 36 10.44 -10.88 -0.93
CA ARG A 36 10.31 -12.28 -0.48
C ARG A 36 8.96 -12.59 0.19
N ALA A 37 8.31 -11.59 0.79
CA ALA A 37 7.00 -11.76 1.40
C ALA A 37 5.85 -11.86 0.37
N ILE A 38 6.03 -11.35 -0.86
CA ILE A 38 5.00 -11.34 -1.90
C ILE A 38 4.38 -12.72 -2.16
N PRO A 39 5.16 -13.81 -2.39
CA PRO A 39 4.58 -15.13 -2.67
C PRO A 39 3.75 -15.71 -1.52
N TYR A 40 3.98 -15.26 -0.30
CA TYR A 40 3.27 -15.70 0.91
C TYR A 40 2.08 -14.80 1.25
N ASN A 41 1.87 -13.71 0.52
CA ASN A 41 0.71 -12.83 0.71
C ASN A 41 -0.52 -13.43 0.04
N PHE A 42 -1.02 -14.51 0.65
CA PHE A 42 -2.18 -15.23 0.14
C PHE A 42 -3.44 -14.36 0.06
N TYR A 43 -3.60 -13.41 0.96
CA TYR A 43 -4.75 -12.52 0.92
C TYR A 43 -4.79 -11.73 -0.38
N SER A 44 -3.72 -11.03 -0.73
CA SER A 44 -3.65 -10.26 -1.97
C SER A 44 -3.81 -11.13 -3.22
N LEU A 45 -3.11 -12.26 -3.26
CA LEU A 45 -3.17 -13.19 -4.40
C LEU A 45 -4.58 -13.78 -4.57
N LEU A 46 -5.20 -14.25 -3.48
CA LEU A 46 -6.56 -14.82 -3.53
C LEU A 46 -7.61 -13.76 -3.82
N THR A 47 -7.43 -12.51 -3.39
CA THR A 47 -8.33 -11.41 -3.73
C THR A 47 -8.39 -11.20 -5.24
N PHE A 48 -7.25 -11.23 -5.95
CA PHE A 48 -7.24 -11.14 -7.42
C PHE A 48 -7.94 -12.32 -8.07
N VAL A 49 -7.64 -13.54 -7.62
CA VAL A 49 -8.29 -14.75 -8.13
C VAL A 49 -9.81 -14.65 -7.94
N PHE A 50 -10.24 -14.21 -6.76
CA PHE A 50 -11.65 -14.06 -6.41
C PHE A 50 -12.35 -13.00 -7.28
N ILE A 51 -11.74 -11.82 -7.46
CA ILE A 51 -12.30 -10.76 -8.31
C ILE A 51 -12.42 -11.24 -9.76
N ILE A 52 -11.38 -11.86 -10.31
CA ILE A 52 -11.40 -12.40 -11.68
C ILE A 52 -12.48 -13.46 -11.81
N ALA A 53 -12.59 -14.37 -10.84
CA ALA A 53 -13.63 -15.42 -10.83
C ALA A 53 -15.05 -14.81 -10.82
N LEU A 54 -15.31 -13.81 -9.98
CA LEU A 54 -16.62 -13.14 -9.94
C LEU A 54 -16.96 -12.46 -11.27
N ILE A 55 -15.99 -11.78 -11.88
CA ILE A 55 -16.18 -11.13 -13.19
C ILE A 55 -16.50 -12.16 -14.28
N LEU A 56 -15.73 -13.26 -14.34
CA LEU A 56 -15.92 -14.30 -15.37
C LEU A 56 -17.23 -15.07 -15.15
N MET A 57 -17.59 -15.34 -13.90
CA MET A 57 -18.83 -16.05 -13.57
C MET A 57 -20.06 -15.14 -13.63
N LYS A 58 -19.89 -13.81 -13.70
CA LYS A 58 -20.98 -12.82 -13.63
C LYS A 58 -21.90 -13.07 -12.43
N PHE A 59 -21.30 -13.37 -11.30
CA PHE A 59 -22.01 -13.78 -10.10
C PHE A 59 -21.92 -12.69 -9.04
N ASP A 60 -23.07 -12.17 -8.64
CA ASP A 60 -23.20 -11.21 -7.56
C ASP A 60 -23.87 -11.88 -6.36
N TYR A 61 -23.39 -11.62 -5.15
CA TYR A 61 -23.90 -12.22 -3.92
C TYR A 61 -24.10 -11.16 -2.81
N GLY A 62 -24.87 -11.55 -1.80
CA GLY A 62 -25.14 -10.69 -0.64
C GLY A 62 -25.80 -9.35 -1.00
N PRO A 63 -25.49 -8.27 -0.25
CA PRO A 63 -26.05 -6.94 -0.50
C PRO A 63 -25.73 -6.39 -1.90
N MET A 64 -24.54 -6.71 -2.44
CA MET A 64 -24.13 -6.26 -3.78
C MET A 64 -25.06 -6.73 -4.88
N ARG A 65 -25.64 -7.92 -4.76
CA ARG A 65 -26.64 -8.41 -5.72
C ARG A 65 -27.85 -7.48 -5.81
N LEU A 66 -28.31 -6.94 -4.67
CA LEU A 66 -29.43 -6.00 -4.64
C LEU A 66 -29.08 -4.70 -5.36
N HIS A 67 -27.91 -4.14 -5.08
CA HIS A 67 -27.43 -2.92 -5.73
C HIS A 67 -27.28 -3.11 -7.23
N GLU A 68 -26.67 -4.21 -7.66
CA GLU A 68 -26.52 -4.53 -9.09
C GLU A 68 -27.87 -4.72 -9.79
N MET A 69 -28.82 -5.42 -9.15
CA MET A 69 -30.17 -5.57 -9.71
C MET A 69 -30.89 -4.24 -9.83
N ASN A 70 -30.79 -3.37 -8.84
CA ASN A 70 -31.44 -2.05 -8.90
C ASN A 70 -30.80 -1.17 -9.98
N ALA A 71 -29.47 -1.19 -10.10
CA ALA A 71 -28.78 -0.46 -11.15
C ALA A 71 -29.16 -0.96 -12.56
N ARG A 72 -29.22 -2.29 -12.77
CA ARG A 72 -29.55 -2.87 -14.10
C ARG A 72 -31.01 -2.74 -14.49
N PHE A 73 -31.93 -3.00 -13.57
CA PHE A 73 -33.35 -3.11 -13.93
C PHE A 73 -34.13 -1.84 -13.61
N LYS A 74 -33.72 -1.02 -12.64
CA LYS A 74 -34.43 0.20 -12.24
C LYS A 74 -33.67 1.46 -12.62
N ASN A 75 -32.45 1.34 -13.14
CA ASN A 75 -31.53 2.47 -13.36
C ASN A 75 -31.29 3.30 -12.09
N ASP A 76 -31.40 2.63 -10.92
CA ASP A 76 -31.20 3.21 -9.61
C ASP A 76 -29.78 2.85 -9.11
N LEU A 77 -28.89 3.82 -9.14
CA LEU A 77 -27.49 3.68 -8.70
C LEU A 77 -27.37 3.81 -7.17
N TYR A 78 -28.39 4.34 -6.51
CA TYR A 78 -28.40 4.64 -5.07
C TYR A 78 -29.55 3.92 -4.39
N THR A 79 -29.41 2.64 -4.16
CA THR A 79 -30.43 1.76 -3.58
C THR A 79 -31.03 2.28 -2.26
N THR A 80 -30.29 3.09 -1.50
CA THR A 80 -30.76 3.69 -0.22
C THR A 80 -31.42 5.05 -0.39
N GLY A 81 -31.41 5.63 -1.59
CA GLY A 81 -31.99 6.95 -1.86
C GLY A 81 -31.17 8.15 -1.38
N ASP A 82 -30.21 7.92 -0.50
CA ASP A 82 -29.31 8.97 -0.02
C ASP A 82 -28.12 9.09 -0.98
N ARG A 83 -28.10 10.16 -1.75
CA ARG A 83 -26.86 10.59 -2.40
C ARG A 83 -25.88 10.97 -1.29
N ALA A 84 -24.72 10.35 -1.25
CA ALA A 84 -23.62 10.94 -0.53
C ALA A 84 -23.35 12.29 -1.19
N ASP A 85 -23.91 13.36 -0.61
CA ASP A 85 -23.57 14.73 -0.98
C ASP A 85 -22.10 14.95 -0.56
N GLY A 86 -21.21 14.39 -1.37
CA GLY A 86 -19.82 14.82 -1.35
C GLY A 86 -19.88 16.32 -1.61
N ASN A 87 -19.24 17.12 -0.79
CA ASN A 87 -18.94 18.51 -1.06
C ASN A 87 -18.26 18.56 -2.43
N ASN A 88 -19.08 18.53 -3.47
CA ASN A 88 -18.65 18.85 -4.82
C ASN A 88 -18.45 20.37 -4.82
N ASP A 89 -17.30 20.82 -4.32
CA ASP A 89 -16.65 21.92 -5.01
C ASP A 89 -16.56 21.45 -6.46
N ALA A 90 -17.46 21.96 -7.28
CA ALA A 90 -17.55 21.59 -8.69
C ALA A 90 -16.17 21.84 -9.29
N ILE A 91 -15.38 20.77 -9.39
CA ILE A 91 -14.09 20.82 -10.04
C ILE A 91 -14.45 21.05 -11.50
N ASP A 92 -14.16 22.23 -12.00
CA ASP A 92 -14.34 22.58 -13.39
C ASP A 92 -13.47 21.62 -14.23
N CYS A 93 -14.08 20.52 -14.65
CA CYS A 93 -13.38 19.48 -15.41
C CYS A 93 -13.20 19.97 -16.86
N ASN A 94 -11.96 20.05 -17.31
CA ASN A 94 -11.67 20.33 -18.71
C ASN A 94 -12.17 19.18 -19.59
N GLN A 95 -13.15 19.46 -20.45
CA GLN A 95 -13.76 18.46 -21.34
C GLN A 95 -12.81 17.94 -22.45
N ASN A 96 -11.64 18.53 -22.63
CA ASN A 96 -10.63 18.09 -23.60
C ASN A 96 -9.73 16.94 -23.09
N GLY A 97 -9.98 16.45 -21.89
CA GLY A 97 -9.29 15.31 -21.29
C GLY A 97 -9.49 14.02 -22.11
N ARG A 98 -8.43 13.26 -22.28
CA ARG A 98 -8.42 11.95 -22.95
C ARG A 98 -7.90 10.89 -22.00
N VAL A 99 -8.24 9.63 -22.25
CA VAL A 99 -7.75 8.51 -21.44
C VAL A 99 -6.22 8.45 -21.38
N ILE A 100 -5.53 8.88 -22.44
CA ILE A 100 -4.07 8.96 -22.48
C ILE A 100 -3.50 9.93 -21.45
N ASP A 101 -4.25 10.97 -21.08
CA ASP A 101 -3.83 11.97 -20.10
C ASP A 101 -3.80 11.40 -18.67
N LEU A 102 -4.46 10.26 -18.43
CA LEU A 102 -4.34 9.47 -17.21
C LEU A 102 -3.25 8.39 -17.33
N ILE A 103 -3.24 7.64 -18.44
CA ILE A 103 -2.34 6.50 -18.61
C ILE A 103 -0.88 6.93 -18.70
N LEU A 104 -0.57 8.01 -19.44
CA LEU A 104 0.80 8.42 -19.70
C LEU A 104 1.54 8.88 -18.41
N PRO A 105 0.98 9.73 -17.54
CA PRO A 105 1.61 10.07 -16.27
C PRO A 105 1.89 8.88 -15.38
N VAL A 106 0.93 7.93 -15.30
CA VAL A 106 1.09 6.71 -14.51
C VAL A 106 2.20 5.82 -15.10
N ALA A 107 2.24 5.65 -16.41
CA ALA A 107 3.30 4.89 -17.08
C ALA A 107 4.68 5.51 -16.85
N VAL A 108 4.79 6.84 -16.96
CA VAL A 108 6.04 7.56 -16.69
C VAL A 108 6.44 7.40 -15.21
N LEU A 109 5.51 7.50 -14.28
CA LEU A 109 5.78 7.28 -12.85
C LEU A 109 6.37 5.88 -12.61
N ILE A 110 5.74 4.84 -13.17
CA ILE A 110 6.23 3.45 -13.04
C ILE A 110 7.65 3.33 -13.60
N VAL A 111 7.88 3.84 -14.81
CA VAL A 111 9.19 3.73 -15.47
C VAL A 111 10.27 4.49 -14.71
N THR A 112 9.99 5.71 -14.26
CA THR A 112 10.98 6.52 -13.54
C THR A 112 11.28 5.99 -12.15
N CYS A 113 10.28 5.49 -11.41
CA CYS A 113 10.50 4.84 -10.12
C CYS A 113 11.30 3.55 -10.27
N PHE A 114 10.96 2.71 -11.27
CA PHE A 114 11.68 1.48 -11.55
C PHE A 114 13.15 1.75 -11.95
N ALA A 115 13.38 2.70 -12.84
CA ALA A 115 14.73 3.12 -13.22
C ALA A 115 15.49 3.70 -12.01
N GLY A 116 14.81 4.47 -11.15
CA GLY A 116 15.38 4.99 -9.92
C GLY A 116 15.83 3.91 -8.94
N LEU A 117 15.02 2.84 -8.76
CA LEU A 117 15.38 1.70 -7.92
C LEU A 117 16.64 0.97 -8.43
N VAL A 118 16.70 0.70 -9.72
CA VAL A 118 17.86 0.05 -10.35
C VAL A 118 19.11 0.95 -10.28
N TYR A 119 18.92 2.27 -10.43
CA TYR A 119 20.02 3.24 -10.31
C TYR A 119 20.56 3.31 -8.88
N ALA A 120 19.69 3.47 -7.90
CA ALA A 120 20.07 3.57 -6.48
C ALA A 120 20.71 2.28 -5.95
N GLY A 121 20.35 1.14 -6.54
CA GLY A 121 20.96 -0.16 -6.21
C GLY A 121 22.35 -0.39 -6.80
N GLY A 122 22.87 0.56 -7.60
CA GLY A 122 24.26 0.49 -8.10
C GLY A 122 24.45 -0.25 -9.43
N TYR A 123 23.39 -0.48 -10.21
CA TYR A 123 23.50 -1.18 -11.50
C TYR A 123 24.48 -0.54 -12.49
N TRP A 124 24.58 0.79 -12.49
CA TRP A 124 25.49 1.55 -13.35
C TRP A 124 26.78 1.99 -12.65
N ASP A 125 26.97 1.66 -11.38
CA ASP A 125 28.18 1.99 -10.65
C ASP A 125 29.28 0.97 -10.94
N ALA A 126 30.25 1.36 -11.79
CA ALA A 126 31.37 0.49 -12.18
C ALA A 126 32.32 0.11 -11.02
N SER A 127 32.20 0.80 -9.87
CA SER A 127 32.98 0.50 -8.66
C SER A 127 32.23 -0.35 -7.64
N GLY A 128 30.92 -0.58 -7.86
CA GLY A 128 30.03 -1.31 -6.96
C GLY A 128 29.99 -2.81 -7.24
N ASP A 129 29.60 -3.57 -6.23
CA ASP A 129 29.50 -5.03 -6.28
C ASP A 129 28.38 -5.54 -7.23
N TYR A 130 27.42 -4.66 -7.58
CA TYR A 130 26.25 -5.01 -8.39
C TYR A 130 26.27 -4.41 -9.80
N TYR A 131 27.48 -4.06 -10.30
CA TYR A 131 27.64 -3.54 -11.65
C TYR A 131 27.14 -4.54 -12.70
N HIS A 132 26.16 -4.15 -13.50
CA HIS A 132 25.45 -5.01 -14.47
C HIS A 132 24.75 -6.25 -13.88
N ASP A 133 24.64 -6.35 -12.56
CA ASP A 133 23.77 -7.34 -11.92
C ASP A 133 22.42 -6.69 -11.58
N PHE A 134 21.43 -6.93 -12.44
CA PHE A 134 20.08 -6.36 -12.28
C PHE A 134 19.40 -6.86 -11.00
N VAL A 135 19.49 -8.14 -10.69
CA VAL A 135 18.81 -8.75 -9.54
C VAL A 135 19.46 -8.29 -8.23
N GLY A 136 20.78 -8.28 -8.17
CA GLY A 136 21.54 -7.79 -7.03
C GLY A 136 21.31 -6.30 -6.78
N ALA A 137 21.40 -5.46 -7.83
CA ALA A 137 21.13 -4.03 -7.73
C ALA A 137 19.69 -3.74 -7.26
N PHE A 138 18.71 -4.44 -7.82
CA PHE A 138 17.31 -4.25 -7.42
C PHE A 138 17.06 -4.69 -5.97
N GLY A 139 17.69 -5.77 -5.50
CA GLY A 139 17.60 -6.23 -4.11
C GLY A 139 18.34 -5.35 -3.11
N ASN A 140 19.38 -4.63 -3.55
CA ASN A 140 20.20 -3.75 -2.70
C ASN A 140 19.80 -2.28 -2.76
N THR A 141 18.64 -1.97 -3.36
CA THR A 141 18.21 -0.58 -3.57
C THR A 141 17.80 0.10 -2.26
N ASP A 142 18.08 1.39 -2.18
CA ASP A 142 17.48 2.28 -1.17
C ASP A 142 16.21 2.92 -1.73
N ALA A 143 15.08 2.34 -1.33
CA ALA A 143 13.76 2.82 -1.78
C ALA A 143 13.44 4.25 -1.30
N PHE A 144 14.00 4.69 -0.15
CA PHE A 144 13.81 6.06 0.34
C PHE A 144 14.47 7.12 -0.52
N VAL A 145 15.53 6.75 -1.21
CA VAL A 145 16.21 7.65 -2.17
C VAL A 145 15.58 7.49 -3.56
N ALA A 146 15.39 6.26 -4.00
CA ALA A 146 14.95 5.96 -5.37
C ALA A 146 13.55 6.45 -5.69
N LEU A 147 12.57 6.16 -4.82
CA LEU A 147 11.16 6.49 -5.09
C LEU A 147 10.87 7.99 -5.08
N PRO A 148 11.40 8.82 -4.14
CA PRO A 148 11.23 10.26 -4.20
C PRO A 148 11.81 10.89 -5.48
N TRP A 149 12.99 10.46 -5.93
CA TRP A 149 13.57 10.96 -7.18
C TRP A 149 12.75 10.54 -8.40
N GLY A 150 12.33 9.27 -8.46
CA GLY A 150 11.48 8.77 -9.54
C GLY A 150 10.14 9.51 -9.61
N SER A 151 9.49 9.73 -8.47
CA SER A 151 8.22 10.45 -8.39
C SER A 151 8.36 11.94 -8.70
N LEU A 152 9.47 12.59 -8.30
CA LEU A 152 9.74 13.99 -8.64
C LEU A 152 9.89 14.17 -10.16
N ILE A 153 10.64 13.29 -10.82
CA ILE A 153 10.79 13.31 -12.28
C ILE A 153 9.43 13.15 -12.96
N ALA A 154 8.62 12.18 -12.51
CA ALA A 154 7.29 11.95 -13.04
C ALA A 154 6.35 13.15 -12.80
N LEU A 155 6.43 13.81 -11.65
CA LEU A 155 5.65 15.00 -11.34
C LEU A 155 6.01 16.15 -12.29
N VAL A 156 7.29 16.43 -12.47
CA VAL A 156 7.76 17.48 -13.39
C VAL A 156 7.30 17.17 -14.82
N PHE A 157 7.47 15.94 -15.27
CA PHE A 157 6.98 15.49 -16.58
C PHE A 157 5.46 15.72 -16.73
N THR A 158 4.68 15.32 -15.73
CA THR A 158 3.21 15.44 -15.74
C THR A 158 2.77 16.90 -15.83
N ILE A 159 3.39 17.79 -15.06
CA ILE A 159 3.11 19.23 -15.11
C ILE A 159 3.41 19.77 -16.50
N ILE A 160 4.59 19.48 -17.05
CA ILE A 160 4.97 19.95 -18.40
C ILE A 160 4.01 19.40 -19.45
N TYR A 161 3.68 18.11 -19.38
CA TYR A 161 2.75 17.47 -20.30
C TYR A 161 1.36 18.12 -20.29
N PHE A 162 0.78 18.37 -19.12
CA PHE A 162 -0.54 18.99 -19.00
C PHE A 162 -0.55 20.45 -19.45
N LEU A 163 0.54 21.20 -19.20
CA LEU A 163 0.69 22.56 -19.69
C LEU A 163 0.82 22.60 -21.24
N CYS A 164 1.62 21.70 -21.82
CA CYS A 164 1.76 21.57 -23.28
C CYS A 164 0.44 21.22 -23.97
N ARG A 165 -0.34 20.34 -23.32
CA ARG A 165 -1.68 19.95 -23.77
C ARG A 165 -2.75 21.02 -23.48
N ARG A 166 -2.42 22.07 -22.75
CA ARG A 166 -3.37 23.11 -22.30
C ARG A 166 -4.58 22.55 -21.54
N LEU A 167 -4.37 21.49 -20.79
CA LEU A 167 -5.41 20.88 -19.96
C LEU A 167 -5.63 21.65 -18.67
N ILE A 168 -4.55 22.18 -18.10
CA ILE A 168 -4.55 23.00 -16.88
C ILE A 168 -3.67 24.24 -17.09
N THR A 169 -3.92 25.26 -16.27
CA THR A 169 -3.04 26.43 -16.24
C THR A 169 -1.87 26.23 -15.29
N PHE A 170 -0.80 26.98 -15.47
CA PHE A 170 0.34 26.92 -14.54
C PHE A 170 -0.08 27.26 -13.10
N LYS A 171 -1.00 28.23 -12.94
CA LYS A 171 -1.53 28.63 -11.64
C LYS A 171 -2.27 27.46 -10.96
N ASP A 172 -3.09 26.75 -11.69
CA ASP A 172 -3.85 25.59 -11.15
C ASP A 172 -2.91 24.44 -10.81
N SER A 173 -1.91 24.17 -11.66
CA SER A 173 -0.85 23.19 -11.39
C SER A 173 -0.14 23.49 -10.08
N MET A 174 0.28 24.74 -9.87
CA MET A 174 0.95 25.13 -8.63
C MET A 174 0.01 25.10 -7.41
N ALA A 175 -1.28 25.33 -7.58
CA ALA A 175 -2.28 25.23 -6.52
C ALA A 175 -2.57 23.77 -6.12
N CYS A 176 -2.34 22.80 -7.01
CA CYS A 176 -2.50 21.38 -6.70
C CYS A 176 -1.41 20.84 -5.76
N LEU A 177 -0.18 21.38 -5.81
CA LEU A 177 0.93 20.90 -4.99
C LEU A 177 0.66 20.96 -3.48
N PRO A 178 0.26 22.13 -2.91
CA PRO A 178 -0.11 22.23 -1.50
C PRO A 178 -1.29 21.31 -1.14
N LYS A 179 -2.30 21.20 -2.02
CA LYS A 179 -3.44 20.30 -1.79
C LYS A 179 -3.00 18.84 -1.70
N GLY A 180 -2.15 18.40 -2.63
CA GLY A 180 -1.58 17.06 -2.60
C GLY A 180 -0.75 16.81 -1.34
N PHE A 181 0.05 17.79 -0.89
CA PHE A 181 0.79 17.69 0.37
C PHE A 181 -0.14 17.55 1.58
N ILE A 182 -1.18 18.38 1.67
CA ILE A 182 -2.18 18.31 2.75
C ILE A 182 -2.83 16.94 2.81
N ASN A 183 -3.17 16.35 1.66
CA ASN A 183 -3.76 15.01 1.60
C ASN A 183 -2.81 13.90 2.10
N MET A 184 -1.49 14.13 2.06
CA MET A 184 -0.49 13.19 2.58
C MET A 184 -0.17 13.38 4.05
N VAL A 185 -0.56 14.50 4.67
CA VAL A 185 -0.27 14.80 6.09
C VAL A 185 -0.75 13.67 7.03
N PRO A 186 -1.95 13.09 6.90
CA PRO A 186 -2.37 11.99 7.76
C PRO A 186 -1.44 10.78 7.69
N ALA A 187 -1.04 10.37 6.48
CA ALA A 187 -0.10 9.26 6.30
C ALA A 187 1.27 9.55 6.90
N ILE A 188 1.80 10.77 6.72
CA ILE A 188 3.07 11.20 7.30
C ILE A 188 3.00 11.18 8.83
N MET A 189 1.91 11.67 9.42
CA MET A 189 1.70 11.66 10.87
C MET A 189 1.63 10.25 11.44
N ILE A 190 0.89 9.34 10.78
CA ILE A 190 0.79 7.93 11.19
C ILE A 190 2.17 7.29 11.21
N LEU A 191 2.95 7.42 10.14
CA LEU A 191 4.30 6.85 10.07
C LEU A 191 5.25 7.46 11.10
N THR A 192 5.14 8.76 11.36
CA THR A 192 5.95 9.45 12.38
C THR A 192 5.64 8.93 13.79
N PHE A 193 4.35 8.78 14.12
CA PHE A 193 3.96 8.24 15.42
C PHE A 193 4.27 6.75 15.54
N ALA A 194 4.11 5.97 14.48
CA ALA A 194 4.48 4.55 14.44
C ALA A 194 5.98 4.36 14.71
N THR A 195 6.83 5.16 14.06
CA THR A 195 8.29 5.15 14.29
C THR A 195 8.62 5.57 15.74
N SER A 196 7.96 6.59 16.27
CA SER A 196 8.14 7.02 17.65
C SER A 196 7.74 5.92 18.62
N LEU A 197 6.60 5.27 18.43
CA LEU A 197 6.13 4.15 19.24
C LEU A 197 7.10 2.96 19.18
N LYS A 198 7.60 2.61 17.99
CA LYS A 198 8.62 1.58 17.78
C LYS A 198 9.86 1.89 18.65
N ASN A 199 10.38 3.11 18.57
CA ASN A 199 11.58 3.50 19.31
C ASN A 199 11.34 3.44 20.83
N MET A 200 10.19 3.92 21.31
CA MET A 200 9.81 3.84 22.73
C MET A 200 9.67 2.40 23.20
N THR A 201 9.04 1.54 22.41
CA THR A 201 8.89 0.11 22.72
C THR A 201 10.26 -0.60 22.77
N GLY A 202 11.17 -0.20 21.88
CA GLY A 202 12.56 -0.66 21.89
C GLY A 202 13.30 -0.29 23.18
N LEU A 203 13.19 0.99 23.61
CA LEU A 203 13.79 1.49 24.86
C LEU A 203 13.21 0.82 26.11
N LEU A 204 11.92 0.44 26.09
CA LEU A 204 11.29 -0.31 27.18
C LEU A 204 11.67 -1.80 27.20
N GLY A 205 12.52 -2.25 26.26
CA GLY A 205 12.93 -3.65 26.18
C GLY A 205 11.84 -4.58 25.64
N GLY A 206 10.94 -4.07 24.83
CA GLY A 206 9.80 -4.83 24.27
C GLY A 206 10.21 -6.14 23.61
N LYS A 207 11.37 -6.16 22.89
CA LYS A 207 11.91 -7.37 22.28
C LYS A 207 12.22 -8.48 23.30
N TYR A 208 12.75 -8.11 24.48
CA TYR A 208 13.08 -9.09 25.53
C TYR A 208 11.83 -9.65 26.18
N PHE A 209 10.80 -8.82 26.37
CA PHE A 209 9.50 -9.26 26.85
C PHE A 209 8.86 -10.26 25.89
N VAL A 210 8.81 -9.91 24.61
CA VAL A 210 8.25 -10.79 23.57
C VAL A 210 9.04 -12.10 23.49
N ALA A 211 10.36 -12.06 23.47
CA ALA A 211 11.20 -13.27 23.47
C ALA A 211 10.94 -14.14 24.71
N SER A 212 10.76 -13.56 25.89
CA SER A 212 10.42 -14.29 27.11
C SER A 212 9.07 -14.97 27.02
N VAL A 213 8.05 -14.28 26.52
CA VAL A 213 6.71 -14.85 26.30
C VAL A 213 6.76 -15.99 25.28
N MET A 214 7.51 -15.83 24.19
CA MET A 214 7.67 -16.84 23.15
C MET A 214 8.38 -18.11 23.65
N ASN A 215 9.44 -17.94 24.44
CA ASN A 215 10.13 -19.10 25.05
C ASN A 215 9.24 -19.83 26.06
N SER A 216 8.28 -19.16 26.66
CA SER A 216 7.32 -19.74 27.60
C SER A 216 6.12 -20.39 26.92
N ALA A 217 5.77 -19.96 25.71
CA ALA A 217 4.70 -20.53 24.91
C ALA A 217 5.23 -21.78 24.19
N ALA A 218 4.89 -22.96 24.69
CA ALA A 218 5.37 -24.25 24.21
C ALA A 218 5.29 -24.38 22.68
N GLY A 219 6.29 -25.00 22.08
CA GLY A 219 6.61 -25.06 20.65
C GLY A 219 5.52 -25.42 19.64
N SER A 220 4.35 -25.92 20.06
CA SER A 220 3.22 -26.17 19.16
C SER A 220 2.47 -24.90 18.73
N LEU A 221 2.43 -23.86 19.57
CA LEU A 221 1.79 -22.58 19.24
C LEU A 221 2.64 -21.75 18.26
N PHE A 222 3.94 -21.97 18.21
CA PHE A 222 4.85 -21.22 17.37
C PHE A 222 4.52 -21.36 15.88
N SER A 223 4.13 -22.55 15.42
CA SER A 223 3.75 -22.79 14.03
C SER A 223 2.46 -22.07 13.63
N PHE A 224 1.57 -21.77 14.58
CA PHE A 224 0.33 -21.03 14.33
C PHE A 224 0.48 -19.51 14.47
N LEU A 225 1.65 -19.04 14.89
CA LEU A 225 1.89 -17.63 15.15
C LEU A 225 1.62 -16.71 13.95
N PRO A 226 1.99 -17.06 12.71
CA PRO A 226 1.60 -16.26 11.55
C PRO A 226 0.08 -16.08 11.40
N ALA A 227 -0.70 -17.13 11.69
CA ALA A 227 -2.15 -17.03 11.64
C ALA A 227 -2.70 -16.11 12.76
N ILE A 228 -2.12 -16.18 13.95
CA ILE A 228 -2.47 -15.27 15.05
C ILE A 228 -2.12 -13.83 14.69
N ILE A 229 -0.95 -13.57 14.11
CA ILE A 229 -0.52 -12.26 13.65
C ILE A 229 -1.48 -11.72 12.60
N PHE A 230 -1.88 -12.53 11.63
CA PHE A 230 -2.87 -12.16 10.61
C PHE A 230 -4.18 -11.70 11.25
N LEU A 231 -4.72 -12.49 12.20
CA LEU A 231 -5.97 -12.15 12.88
C LEU A 231 -5.85 -10.88 13.73
N VAL A 232 -4.76 -10.73 14.48
CA VAL A 232 -4.51 -9.54 15.31
C VAL A 232 -4.36 -8.32 14.43
N ALA A 233 -3.59 -8.40 13.33
CA ALA A 233 -3.46 -7.32 12.36
C ALA A 233 -4.82 -6.98 11.73
N GLY A 234 -5.63 -7.99 11.40
CA GLY A 234 -6.97 -7.81 10.86
C GLY A 234 -7.90 -7.05 11.82
N VAL A 235 -7.93 -7.46 13.08
CA VAL A 235 -8.77 -6.79 14.11
C VAL A 235 -8.30 -5.36 14.36
N LEU A 236 -6.99 -5.12 14.46
CA LEU A 236 -6.44 -3.79 14.66
C LEU A 236 -6.73 -2.88 13.46
N SER A 237 -6.50 -3.36 12.26
CA SER A 237 -6.74 -2.60 11.04
C SER A 237 -8.23 -2.30 10.83
N PHE A 238 -9.10 -3.27 11.11
CA PHE A 238 -10.55 -3.05 11.12
C PHE A 238 -10.97 -1.95 12.09
N SER A 239 -10.39 -1.96 13.29
CA SER A 239 -10.74 -1.00 14.35
C SER A 239 -10.19 0.41 14.09
N THR A 240 -9.03 0.51 13.44
CA THR A 240 -8.35 1.79 13.17
C THR A 240 -8.71 2.38 11.81
N GLY A 241 -9.22 1.57 10.90
CA GLY A 241 -9.51 1.97 9.52
C GLY A 241 -8.26 2.30 8.71
N THR A 242 -7.10 1.76 9.10
CA THR A 242 -5.85 1.99 8.36
C THR A 242 -4.91 0.79 8.41
N SER A 243 -4.54 0.31 7.24
CA SER A 243 -3.50 -0.71 7.08
C SER A 243 -2.11 -0.17 7.43
N TRP A 244 -1.83 1.09 7.14
CA TRP A 244 -0.53 1.74 7.38
C TRP A 244 -0.19 1.82 8.87
N GLY A 245 -1.12 2.29 9.70
CA GLY A 245 -0.94 2.33 11.15
C GLY A 245 -0.74 0.96 11.74
N THR A 246 -1.48 -0.02 11.25
CA THR A 246 -1.44 -1.40 11.75
C THR A 246 -0.10 -2.07 11.48
N PHE A 247 0.38 -2.10 10.25
CA PHE A 247 1.67 -2.73 9.98
C PHE A 247 2.84 -1.91 10.56
N GLY A 248 2.74 -0.58 10.60
CA GLY A 248 3.75 0.27 11.22
C GLY A 248 4.00 -0.06 12.68
N ILE A 249 2.97 -0.48 13.42
CA ILE A 249 3.07 -0.91 14.82
C ILE A 249 3.50 -2.39 14.93
N LEU A 250 2.86 -3.26 14.16
CA LEU A 250 3.03 -4.71 14.32
C LEU A 250 4.30 -5.26 13.66
N LEU A 251 4.72 -4.69 12.54
CA LEU A 251 5.87 -5.21 11.80
C LEU A 251 7.17 -5.22 12.60
N PRO A 252 7.54 -4.17 13.36
CA PRO A 252 8.68 -4.23 14.26
C PRO A 252 8.58 -5.34 15.30
N ILE A 253 7.36 -5.58 15.81
CA ILE A 253 7.13 -6.66 16.77
C ILE A 253 7.36 -8.01 16.12
N VAL A 254 6.82 -8.21 14.92
CA VAL A 254 6.97 -9.44 14.13
C VAL A 254 8.45 -9.74 13.85
N THR A 255 9.24 -8.73 13.52
CA THR A 255 10.67 -8.89 13.26
C THR A 255 11.47 -9.25 14.51
N TYR A 256 10.96 -8.96 15.71
CA TYR A 256 11.57 -9.41 16.98
C TYR A 256 11.12 -10.81 17.41
N VAL A 257 9.93 -11.22 17.01
CA VAL A 257 9.34 -12.50 17.41
C VAL A 257 9.97 -13.68 16.68
N PHE A 258 10.26 -13.50 15.40
CA PHE A 258 10.79 -14.58 14.58
C PHE A 258 12.31 -14.43 14.39
N ASP A 259 13.01 -15.54 14.46
CA ASP A 259 14.41 -15.60 14.03
C ASP A 259 14.47 -15.40 12.52
N PRO A 260 15.33 -14.48 12.03
CA PRO A 260 15.50 -14.21 10.60
C PRO A 260 15.91 -15.39 9.74
N SER A 261 16.58 -16.34 10.34
CA SER A 261 16.97 -17.60 9.67
C SER A 261 15.79 -18.56 9.50
N SER A 262 14.68 -18.31 10.19
CA SER A 262 13.50 -19.17 10.14
C SER A 262 12.65 -18.87 8.91
N SER A 263 12.13 -19.90 8.24
CA SER A 263 11.13 -19.76 7.18
C SER A 263 9.85 -19.05 7.65
N LEU A 264 9.54 -19.15 8.94
CA LEU A 264 8.38 -18.50 9.56
C LEU A 264 8.53 -16.97 9.64
N PHE A 265 9.75 -16.43 9.58
CA PHE A 265 10.00 -15.00 9.58
C PHE A 265 9.31 -14.29 8.40
N ILE A 266 9.58 -14.75 7.18
CA ILE A 266 8.99 -14.19 5.96
C ILE A 266 7.46 -14.40 5.95
N ILE A 267 7.00 -15.57 6.39
CA ILE A 267 5.56 -15.88 6.49
C ILE A 267 4.89 -14.96 7.52
N GLY A 268 5.53 -14.71 8.67
CA GLY A 268 5.02 -13.82 9.71
C GLY A 268 4.92 -12.36 9.24
N VAL A 269 5.93 -11.87 8.54
CA VAL A 269 5.91 -10.55 7.91
C VAL A 269 4.77 -10.47 6.89
N SER A 270 4.67 -11.45 6.01
CA SER A 270 3.59 -11.50 5.02
C SER A 270 2.21 -11.57 5.66
N ALA A 271 2.05 -12.35 6.73
CA ALA A 271 0.80 -12.46 7.48
C ALA A 271 0.40 -11.13 8.15
N CYS A 272 1.38 -10.40 8.70
CA CYS A 272 1.16 -9.07 9.26
C CYS A 272 0.63 -8.08 8.21
N LEU A 273 1.31 -8.00 7.07
CA LEU A 273 0.93 -7.12 5.97
C LEU A 273 -0.43 -7.51 5.39
N ALA A 274 -0.65 -8.81 5.16
CA ALA A 274 -1.92 -9.34 4.64
C ALA A 274 -3.09 -9.09 5.60
N GLY A 275 -2.89 -9.28 6.90
CA GLY A 275 -3.90 -9.00 7.92
C GLY A 275 -4.24 -7.53 8.01
N ALA A 276 -3.24 -6.64 7.90
CA ALA A 276 -3.46 -5.21 7.87
C ALA A 276 -4.36 -4.79 6.70
N VAL A 277 -4.12 -5.32 5.50
CA VAL A 277 -4.97 -5.03 4.33
C VAL A 277 -6.35 -5.67 4.46
N PHE A 278 -6.44 -6.91 4.97
CA PHE A 278 -7.71 -7.58 5.21
C PHE A 278 -8.62 -6.78 6.15
N GLY A 279 -8.09 -6.33 7.28
CA GLY A 279 -8.85 -5.54 8.25
C GLY A 279 -9.29 -4.20 7.70
N ASP A 280 -8.44 -3.53 6.93
CA ASP A 280 -8.73 -2.27 6.27
C ASP A 280 -9.88 -2.41 5.26
N HIS A 281 -9.84 -3.41 4.38
CA HIS A 281 -10.93 -3.69 3.44
C HIS A 281 -12.27 -4.00 4.11
N CYS A 282 -12.26 -4.55 5.31
CA CYS A 282 -13.48 -4.85 6.07
C CYS A 282 -13.99 -3.66 6.88
N SER A 283 -13.17 -2.63 7.06
CA SER A 283 -13.48 -1.50 7.94
C SER A 283 -14.38 -0.46 7.26
N PRO A 284 -15.51 -0.10 7.89
CA PRO A 284 -16.38 0.96 7.37
C PRO A 284 -15.78 2.37 7.52
N ILE A 285 -14.72 2.52 8.29
CA ILE A 285 -14.01 3.79 8.52
C ILE A 285 -12.66 3.84 7.79
N SER A 286 -12.41 2.88 6.89
CA SER A 286 -11.19 2.83 6.09
C SER A 286 -11.08 4.07 5.19
N ASP A 287 -9.90 4.67 5.17
CA ASP A 287 -9.58 5.79 4.30
C ASP A 287 -9.65 5.38 2.81
N THR A 288 -9.25 4.17 2.46
CA THR A 288 -9.35 3.65 1.10
C THR A 288 -10.80 3.45 0.66
N THR A 289 -11.64 2.89 1.53
CA THR A 289 -13.07 2.69 1.26
C THR A 289 -13.79 4.03 1.12
N ILE A 290 -13.52 5.00 2.01
CA ILE A 290 -14.10 6.35 1.95
C ILE A 290 -13.68 7.05 0.66
N MET A 291 -12.39 7.01 0.28
CA MET A 291 -11.92 7.64 -0.95
C MET A 291 -12.47 6.95 -2.21
N ALA A 292 -12.58 5.62 -2.21
CA ALA A 292 -13.14 4.88 -3.33
C ALA A 292 -14.63 5.21 -3.53
N SER A 293 -15.43 5.27 -2.45
CA SER A 293 -16.84 5.62 -2.51
C SER A 293 -17.03 7.08 -2.94
N ALA A 294 -16.24 8.01 -2.41
CA ALA A 294 -16.27 9.41 -2.83
C ALA A 294 -15.91 9.58 -4.31
N GLY A 295 -14.90 8.83 -4.80
CA GLY A 295 -14.53 8.82 -6.21
C GLY A 295 -15.57 8.19 -7.13
N ALA A 296 -16.30 7.21 -6.65
CA ALA A 296 -17.43 6.59 -7.36
C ALA A 296 -18.74 7.39 -7.23
N MET A 297 -18.78 8.39 -6.37
CA MET A 297 -19.97 9.18 -6.03
C MET A 297 -21.13 8.31 -5.49
N CYS A 298 -20.81 7.33 -4.67
CA CYS A 298 -21.76 6.41 -4.05
C CYS A 298 -21.60 6.33 -2.51
#